data_55d938ab86909e14563ce1fd211da5e8
#
_entry.id   55d938ab86909e14563ce1fd211da5e8
#
_cell.length_a   1.000
_cell.length_b   1.000
_cell.length_c   1.000
_cell.angle_alpha   90.00
_cell.angle_beta   90.00
_cell.angle_gamma   90.00
#
_symmetry.space_group_name_H-M   'P 1'
#
loop_
_entity.id
_entity.type
_entity.pdbx_description
1 polymer ?
#
loop_
_entity_poly.entity_id
_entity_poly.type
_entity_poly.pdbx_seq_one_letter_code
_entity_poly.pdbx_strand_id
1 'polypeptide(L)'
;MKQINRLMSVFALTAMFVATVSYAADKADVHTTSMFQGPKANTGTAMHTYENGKSLLRVSPDFKVPDTPAPTWRVVDSKGTVYTLDAFKIKGGEKREVTVPAYVKDIAKVQVYCAWAEVLLGESSFPSAVK
;
A
#
# COMPACT_ATOMS: atom_id res chain seq x y z
N MET A 1 27.14 66.48 -46.26
CA MET A 1 26.27 65.97 -45.14
C MET A 1 26.27 64.50 -45.17
N LYS A 2 26.89 63.89 -44.19
CA LYS A 2 26.89 62.44 -44.06
C LYS A 2 25.74 62.01 -43.14
N GLN A 3 24.75 61.34 -43.69
CA GLN A 3 23.71 60.73 -42.91
C GLN A 3 24.23 59.37 -42.35
N ILE A 4 24.32 59.28 -41.05
CA ILE A 4 24.67 58.09 -40.41
C ILE A 4 23.35 57.31 -40.07
N ASN A 5 23.02 56.35 -40.90
CA ASN A 5 21.92 55.45 -40.59
C ASN A 5 22.41 54.48 -39.49
N ARG A 6 21.98 54.73 -38.27
CA ARG A 6 22.10 53.75 -37.19
C ARG A 6 20.97 52.73 -37.35
N LEU A 7 21.31 51.60 -37.92
CA LEU A 7 20.49 50.42 -37.80
C LEU A 7 20.53 49.96 -36.34
N MET A 8 19.46 50.21 -35.61
CA MET A 8 19.22 49.58 -34.34
C MET A 8 18.76 48.14 -34.61
N SER A 9 19.66 47.18 -34.44
CA SER A 9 19.31 45.79 -34.33
C SER A 9 18.59 45.60 -33.00
N VAL A 10 17.28 45.47 -33.07
CA VAL A 10 16.50 44.97 -31.92
C VAL A 10 16.67 43.47 -31.89
N PHE A 11 17.55 43.00 -31.04
CA PHE A 11 17.57 41.56 -30.65
C PHE A 11 16.36 41.32 -29.78
N ALA A 12 15.31 40.76 -30.37
CA ALA A 12 14.23 40.16 -29.62
C ALA A 12 14.72 38.87 -29.01
N LEU A 13 15.07 38.93 -27.73
CA LEU A 13 15.35 37.73 -26.94
C LEU A 13 14.00 37.06 -26.66
N THR A 14 13.62 36.16 -27.53
CA THR A 14 12.49 35.24 -27.23
C THR A 14 12.97 34.25 -26.14
N ALA A 15 12.68 34.57 -24.89
CA ALA A 15 12.82 33.63 -23.80
C ALA A 15 11.82 32.52 -24.04
N MET A 16 12.30 31.38 -24.57
CA MET A 16 11.54 30.15 -24.57
C MET A 16 11.40 29.70 -23.13
N PHE A 17 10.24 29.96 -22.52
CA PHE A 17 9.84 29.29 -21.29
C PHE A 17 9.57 27.84 -21.63
N VAL A 18 10.56 26.98 -21.40
CA VAL A 18 10.31 25.54 -21.36
C VAL A 18 9.60 25.26 -20.05
N ALA A 19 8.28 25.19 -20.10
CA ALA A 19 7.51 24.68 -18.98
C ALA A 19 7.86 23.20 -18.81
N THR A 20 8.74 22.89 -17.87
CA THR A 20 8.95 21.52 -17.43
C THR A 20 7.71 21.11 -16.65
N VAL A 21 6.81 20.40 -17.31
CA VAL A 21 5.73 19.70 -16.61
C VAL A 21 6.39 18.55 -15.87
N SER A 22 6.71 18.76 -14.59
CA SER A 22 7.08 17.65 -13.74
C SER A 22 5.81 16.83 -13.47
N TYR A 23 5.69 15.71 -14.13
CA TYR A 23 4.76 14.68 -13.71
C TYR A 23 5.29 14.14 -12.37
N ALA A 24 4.74 14.66 -11.27
CA ALA A 24 4.85 13.97 -10.01
C ALA A 24 4.11 12.65 -10.23
N ALA A 25 4.87 11.57 -10.42
CA ALA A 25 4.30 10.25 -10.29
C ALA A 25 3.69 10.22 -8.89
N ASP A 26 2.36 10.12 -8.79
CA ASP A 26 1.69 9.81 -7.54
C ASP A 26 2.27 8.50 -7.06
N LYS A 27 3.25 8.61 -6.15
CA LYS A 27 3.67 7.45 -5.38
C LYS A 27 2.44 7.06 -4.58
N ALA A 28 1.81 5.93 -4.95
CA ALA A 28 0.77 5.34 -4.14
C ALA A 28 1.28 5.31 -2.70
N ASP A 29 0.54 5.93 -1.78
CA ASP A 29 0.90 5.93 -0.37
C ASP A 29 0.92 4.48 0.12
N VAL A 30 2.11 3.98 0.40
CA VAL A 30 2.30 2.64 0.94
C VAL A 30 2.42 2.75 2.45
N HIS A 31 1.46 2.18 3.15
CA HIS A 31 1.49 2.07 4.60
C HIS A 31 1.97 0.68 4.97
N THR A 32 2.93 0.61 5.89
CA THR A 32 3.51 -0.66 6.33
C THR A 32 3.26 -0.84 7.83
N THR A 33 2.87 -2.05 8.22
CA THR A 33 2.69 -2.43 9.62
C THR A 33 4.03 -2.68 10.31
N SER A 34 3.98 -2.80 11.64
CA SER A 34 5.03 -3.48 12.39
C SER A 34 5.20 -4.92 11.91
N MET A 35 6.28 -5.58 12.32
CA MET A 35 6.47 -7.00 12.05
C MET A 35 5.37 -7.82 12.75
N PHE A 36 4.89 -8.87 12.07
CA PHE A 36 3.96 -9.81 12.68
C PHE A 36 4.54 -10.42 13.95
N GLN A 37 3.73 -10.49 14.98
CA GLN A 37 4.05 -11.11 16.27
C GLN A 37 2.96 -12.10 16.64
N GLY A 38 3.36 -13.29 17.04
CA GLY A 38 2.44 -14.33 17.45
C GLY A 38 3.07 -15.71 17.51
N PRO A 39 2.32 -16.70 17.96
CA PRO A 39 2.85 -18.06 18.14
C PRO A 39 3.22 -18.77 16.84
N LYS A 40 2.62 -18.38 15.71
CA LYS A 40 2.83 -19.03 14.40
C LYS A 40 3.11 -18.02 13.27
N ALA A 41 2.53 -16.83 13.29
CA ALA A 41 2.80 -15.78 12.33
C ALA A 41 3.68 -14.72 13.02
N ASN A 42 4.97 -14.77 12.78
CA ASN A 42 5.97 -13.94 13.47
C ASN A 42 7.10 -13.48 12.55
N THR A 43 6.86 -13.43 11.25
CA THR A 43 7.80 -12.97 10.24
C THR A 43 7.13 -11.95 9.32
N GLY A 44 7.94 -11.02 8.79
CA GLY A 44 7.47 -10.06 7.80
C GLY A 44 6.50 -9.01 8.32
N THR A 45 5.98 -8.25 7.38
CA THR A 45 5.04 -7.15 7.61
C THR A 45 3.86 -7.25 6.64
N ALA A 46 2.83 -6.44 6.86
CA ALA A 46 1.79 -6.20 5.88
C ALA A 46 1.93 -4.79 5.31
N MET A 47 1.59 -4.64 4.05
CA MET A 47 1.58 -3.36 3.35
C MET A 47 0.18 -3.08 2.83
N HIS A 48 -0.24 -1.85 2.99
CA HIS A 48 -1.51 -1.34 2.47
C HIS A 48 -1.26 -0.34 1.37
N THR A 49 -1.97 -0.51 0.26
CA THR A 49 -2.02 0.45 -0.84
C THR A 49 -3.47 0.69 -1.27
N TYR A 50 -3.71 1.85 -1.83
CA TYR A 50 -4.99 2.18 -2.43
C TYR A 50 -4.75 2.40 -3.93
N GLU A 51 -5.24 1.48 -4.76
CA GLU A 51 -5.01 1.47 -6.19
C GLU A 51 -6.33 1.30 -6.95
N ASN A 52 -6.56 2.16 -7.95
CA ASN A 52 -7.75 2.07 -8.80
C ASN A 52 -9.07 1.98 -8.03
N GLY A 53 -9.20 2.75 -6.95
CA GLY A 53 -10.39 2.74 -6.10
C GLY A 53 -10.52 1.51 -5.19
N LYS A 54 -9.47 0.70 -5.08
CA LYS A 54 -9.45 -0.52 -4.26
C LYS A 54 -8.39 -0.44 -3.17
N SER A 55 -8.78 -0.85 -1.96
CA SER A 55 -7.88 -1.05 -0.84
C SER A 55 -7.26 -2.45 -0.93
N LEU A 56 -5.93 -2.50 -0.99
CA LEU A 56 -5.17 -3.75 -1.13
C LEU A 56 -4.27 -3.95 0.08
N LEU A 57 -4.19 -5.19 0.55
CA LEU A 57 -3.21 -5.64 1.54
C LEU A 57 -2.31 -6.69 0.91
N ARG A 58 -1.02 -6.56 1.16
CA ARG A 58 0.01 -7.50 0.71
C ARG A 58 0.95 -7.80 1.85
N VAL A 59 1.37 -9.06 1.98
CA VAL A 59 2.44 -9.42 2.91
C VAL A 59 3.80 -9.22 2.25
N SER A 60 4.80 -8.88 3.06
CA SER A 60 6.18 -8.70 2.60
C SER A 60 6.79 -10.02 2.10
N PRO A 61 7.85 -9.97 1.27
CA PRO A 61 8.48 -11.18 0.73
C PRO A 61 9.01 -12.15 1.80
N ASP A 62 9.42 -11.64 2.96
CA ASP A 62 9.94 -12.42 4.08
C ASP A 62 8.85 -12.99 5.00
N PHE A 63 7.58 -12.65 4.76
CA PHE A 63 6.46 -13.25 5.50
C PHE A 63 6.33 -14.73 5.13
N LYS A 64 6.27 -15.57 6.15
CA LYS A 64 6.03 -17.00 6.00
C LYS A 64 4.60 -17.33 6.42
N VAL A 65 3.83 -17.90 5.49
CA VAL A 65 2.49 -18.39 5.79
C VAL A 65 2.62 -19.53 6.79
N PRO A 66 1.95 -19.45 7.96
CA PRO A 66 2.01 -20.51 8.96
C PRO A 66 1.57 -21.87 8.41
N ASP A 67 2.27 -22.92 8.81
CA ASP A 67 1.91 -24.29 8.46
C ASP A 67 0.79 -24.82 9.38
N THR A 68 -0.39 -24.28 9.17
CA THR A 68 -1.62 -24.67 9.87
C THR A 68 -2.70 -25.00 8.85
N PRO A 69 -3.76 -25.73 9.23
CA PRO A 69 -4.78 -26.16 8.26
C PRO A 69 -5.46 -25.04 7.49
N ALA A 70 -5.75 -23.90 8.14
CA ALA A 70 -6.55 -22.84 7.52
C ALA A 70 -6.10 -21.42 7.92
N PRO A 71 -4.84 -21.02 7.61
CA PRO A 71 -4.40 -19.65 7.86
C PRO A 71 -5.21 -18.69 6.98
N THR A 72 -5.80 -17.68 7.61
CA THR A 72 -6.78 -16.79 7.00
C THR A 72 -6.43 -15.33 7.30
N TRP A 73 -6.58 -14.46 6.31
CA TRP A 73 -6.48 -13.03 6.46
C TRP A 73 -7.62 -12.49 7.34
N ARG A 74 -7.27 -11.69 8.33
CA ARG A 74 -8.22 -10.90 9.11
C ARG A 74 -7.72 -9.48 9.26
N VAL A 75 -8.64 -8.55 9.34
CA VAL A 75 -8.33 -7.15 9.65
C VAL A 75 -9.18 -6.70 10.82
N VAL A 76 -8.62 -5.74 11.57
CA VAL A 76 -9.30 -5.09 12.69
C VAL A 76 -9.32 -3.60 12.39
N ASP A 77 -10.49 -2.99 12.45
CA ASP A 77 -10.63 -1.56 12.25
C ASP A 77 -10.27 -0.75 13.51
N SER A 78 -10.32 0.57 13.41
CA SER A 78 -10.01 1.48 14.52
C SER A 78 -11.00 1.37 15.68
N LYS A 79 -12.16 0.80 15.46
CA LYS A 79 -13.20 0.56 16.50
C LYS A 79 -13.08 -0.82 17.14
N GLY A 80 -12.14 -1.66 16.70
CA GLY A 80 -11.95 -3.01 17.18
C GLY A 80 -12.84 -4.06 16.48
N THR A 81 -13.56 -3.69 15.43
CA THR A 81 -14.35 -4.66 14.64
C THR A 81 -13.42 -5.55 13.83
N VAL A 82 -13.64 -6.84 13.88
CA VAL A 82 -12.86 -7.86 13.19
C VAL A 82 -13.58 -8.32 11.93
N TYR A 83 -12.85 -8.35 10.81
CA TYR A 83 -13.34 -8.81 9.52
C TYR A 83 -12.48 -9.97 9.03
N THR A 84 -13.09 -11.11 8.78
CA THR A 84 -12.42 -12.26 8.18
C THR A 84 -12.45 -12.12 6.67
N LEU A 85 -11.27 -12.25 6.05
CA LEU A 85 -11.09 -12.14 4.61
C LEU A 85 -10.79 -13.52 4.01
N ASP A 86 -9.98 -13.56 2.98
CA ASP A 86 -9.66 -14.77 2.24
C ASP A 86 -8.63 -15.65 2.96
N ALA A 87 -8.61 -16.94 2.61
CA ALA A 87 -7.58 -17.88 3.06
C ALA A 87 -6.23 -17.54 2.40
N PHE A 88 -5.13 -17.73 3.15
CA PHE A 88 -3.78 -17.63 2.60
C PHE A 88 -3.42 -18.79 1.67
N LYS A 89 -3.89 -19.99 1.98
CA LYS A 89 -3.62 -21.18 1.17
C LYS A 89 -4.73 -21.38 0.15
N ILE A 90 -4.35 -21.41 -1.11
CA ILE A 90 -5.25 -21.63 -2.24
C ILE A 90 -4.72 -22.76 -3.11
N LYS A 91 -5.58 -23.26 -4.00
CA LYS A 91 -5.14 -24.28 -4.97
C LYS A 91 -4.00 -23.73 -5.82
N GLY A 92 -2.84 -24.38 -5.76
CA GLY A 92 -1.67 -24.01 -6.54
C GLY A 92 -0.75 -22.97 -5.89
N GLY A 93 -1.00 -22.56 -4.63
CA GLY A 93 -0.09 -21.64 -3.97
C GLY A 93 -0.66 -20.88 -2.78
N GLU A 94 -0.19 -19.67 -2.61
CA GLU A 94 -0.55 -18.78 -1.50
C GLU A 94 -1.18 -17.50 -2.03
N LYS A 95 -2.19 -17.02 -1.33
CA LYS A 95 -2.79 -15.70 -1.59
C LYS A 95 -2.12 -14.65 -0.72
N ARG A 96 -1.07 -14.05 -1.24
CA ARG A 96 -0.23 -13.09 -0.53
C ARG A 96 -0.72 -11.65 -0.63
N GLU A 97 -1.78 -11.42 -1.40
CA GLU A 97 -2.45 -10.13 -1.59
C GLU A 97 -3.96 -10.34 -1.53
N VAL A 98 -4.65 -9.45 -0.84
CA VAL A 98 -6.11 -9.44 -0.79
C VAL A 98 -6.66 -8.05 -1.05
N THR A 99 -7.82 -8.00 -1.68
CA THR A 99 -8.63 -6.78 -1.76
C THR A 99 -9.48 -6.68 -0.50
N VAL A 100 -9.38 -5.55 0.18
CA VAL A 100 -10.20 -5.28 1.36
C VAL A 100 -11.57 -4.82 0.90
N PRO A 101 -12.67 -5.44 1.38
CA PRO A 101 -14.01 -5.03 1.01
C PRO A 101 -14.31 -3.57 1.38
N ALA A 102 -15.11 -2.90 0.57
CA ALA A 102 -15.45 -1.47 0.76
C ALA A 102 -16.18 -1.17 2.08
N TYR A 103 -16.79 -2.15 2.70
CA TYR A 103 -17.45 -1.99 4.00
C TYR A 103 -16.47 -1.90 5.18
N VAL A 104 -15.21 -2.29 4.98
CA VAL A 104 -14.13 -2.06 5.94
C VAL A 104 -13.64 -0.63 5.74
N LYS A 105 -13.99 0.28 6.65
CA LYS A 105 -13.73 1.72 6.46
C LYS A 105 -12.30 2.15 6.77
N ASP A 106 -11.64 1.46 7.69
CA ASP A 106 -10.23 1.64 8.00
C ASP A 106 -9.63 0.34 8.52
N ILE A 107 -8.31 0.29 8.62
CA ILE A 107 -7.57 -0.88 9.09
C ILE A 107 -6.55 -0.41 10.11
N ALA A 108 -6.68 -0.87 11.34
CA ALA A 108 -5.70 -0.64 12.40
C ALA A 108 -4.69 -1.78 12.51
N LYS A 109 -5.15 -3.02 12.32
CA LYS A 109 -4.35 -4.24 12.46
C LYS A 109 -4.62 -5.22 11.33
N VAL A 110 -3.59 -5.98 10.98
CA VAL A 110 -3.69 -7.15 10.12
C VAL A 110 -3.39 -8.39 10.95
N GLN A 111 -4.25 -9.37 10.88
CA GLN A 111 -4.13 -10.62 11.63
C GLN A 111 -4.04 -11.81 10.70
N VAL A 112 -3.33 -12.82 11.15
CA VAL A 112 -3.36 -14.16 10.58
C VAL A 112 -4.07 -15.07 11.57
N TYR A 113 -5.13 -15.67 11.14
CA TYR A 113 -6.05 -16.46 11.98
C TYR A 113 -6.22 -17.86 11.41
N CYS A 114 -6.20 -18.86 12.25
CA CYS A 114 -6.53 -20.23 11.82
C CYS A 114 -8.04 -20.43 11.92
N ALA A 115 -8.72 -20.46 10.77
CA ALA A 115 -10.17 -20.62 10.73
C ALA A 115 -10.64 -22.01 11.19
N TRP A 116 -9.75 -23.02 11.11
CA TRP A 116 -10.08 -24.39 11.58
C TRP A 116 -9.96 -24.52 13.08
N ALA A 117 -8.88 -24.05 13.68
CA ALA A 117 -8.63 -24.12 15.12
C ALA A 117 -9.23 -22.95 15.91
N GLU A 118 -9.72 -21.91 15.20
CA GLU A 118 -10.28 -20.69 15.79
C GLU A 118 -9.30 -19.98 16.75
N VAL A 119 -8.04 -19.87 16.32
CA VAL A 119 -6.98 -19.23 17.10
C VAL A 119 -6.25 -18.16 16.29
N LEU A 120 -5.85 -17.10 16.96
CA LEU A 120 -4.97 -16.07 16.41
C LEU A 120 -3.56 -16.65 16.27
N LEU A 121 -3.01 -16.59 15.06
CA LEU A 121 -1.66 -17.06 14.76
C LEU A 121 -0.63 -15.95 14.91
N GLY A 122 -1.01 -14.72 14.65
CA GLY A 122 -0.19 -13.54 14.80
C GLY A 122 -0.90 -12.28 14.31
N GLU A 123 -0.35 -11.13 14.65
CA GLU A 123 -0.87 -9.84 14.23
C GLU A 123 0.21 -8.81 14.04
N SER A 124 -0.10 -7.79 13.25
CA SER A 124 0.73 -6.62 13.04
C SER A 124 -0.15 -5.37 13.04
N SER A 125 0.43 -4.24 13.41
CA SER A 125 -0.33 -2.99 13.55
C SER A 125 0.24 -1.89 12.66
N PHE A 126 -0.65 -1.10 12.08
CA PHE A 126 -0.27 0.16 11.46
C PHE A 126 0.01 1.20 12.56
N PRO A 127 0.94 2.16 12.33
CA PRO A 127 1.17 3.25 13.28
C PRO A 127 -0.09 4.09 13.57
N SER A 128 -0.95 4.22 12.55
CA SER A 128 -2.30 4.78 12.63
C SER A 128 -3.18 4.05 11.63
N ALA A 129 -4.49 4.00 11.90
CA ALA A 129 -5.42 3.31 11.01
C ALA A 129 -5.36 3.89 9.58
N VAL A 130 -5.34 3.00 8.59
CA VAL A 130 -5.26 3.33 7.16
C VAL A 130 -6.62 3.14 6.50
N LYS A 131 -6.91 3.98 5.51
CA LYS A 131 -8.18 3.95 4.76
C LYS A 131 -7.98 3.44 3.34
#